data_c1f70e94b169c5bd2bedea49e7dbb2d5
#
_entry.id   c1f70e94b169c5bd2bedea49e7dbb2d5
#
_cell.length_a   1.000
_cell.length_b   1.000
_cell.length_c   1.000
_cell.angle_alpha   90.00
_cell.angle_beta   90.00
_cell.angle_gamma   90.00
#
_symmetry.space_group_name_H-M   'P 1'
#
loop_
_entity.id
_entity.type
_entity.pdbx_description
1 polymer ?
#
loop_
_entity_poly.entity_id
_entity_poly.type
_entity_poly.pdbx_seq_one_letter_code
_entity_poly.pdbx_strand_id
1 'polypeptide(L)'
;MGLLTFSINVTLDGCIDHREGIADDETHAYFTRLMDESGAMLWGRVTYEMMESYWPAVARGDEEAPAAMRDWAVKLEAKPKYVVSSTRRDFPWTNSHHIAGDLRTGVQKLKDATPAGVLLGSGKLATELDRLDLID
;
A
#
# COMPACT_ATOMS: atom_id res chain seq x y z
N MET A 1 0.52 19.92 0.84
CA MET A 1 -0.26 18.78 0.33
C MET A 1 0.68 17.78 -0.32
N GLY A 2 0.59 16.51 0.09
CA GLY A 2 1.38 15.44 -0.50
C GLY A 2 0.79 14.94 -1.81
N LEU A 3 1.64 14.37 -2.66
CA LEU A 3 1.21 13.74 -3.90
C LEU A 3 0.65 12.34 -3.62
N LEU A 4 -0.33 11.90 -4.38
CA LEU A 4 -0.81 10.54 -4.39
C LEU A 4 -0.21 9.82 -5.61
N THR A 5 0.69 8.89 -5.35
CA THR A 5 1.42 8.15 -6.38
C THR A 5 0.88 6.73 -6.47
N PHE A 6 0.47 6.30 -7.65
CA PHE A 6 0.09 4.90 -7.90
C PHE A 6 1.28 4.14 -8.45
N SER A 7 1.60 3.02 -7.80
CA SER A 7 2.67 2.13 -8.23
C SER A 7 2.22 0.67 -8.12
N ILE A 8 2.41 -0.10 -9.19
CA ILE A 8 2.03 -1.50 -9.24
C ILE A 8 2.91 -2.24 -10.24
N ASN A 9 3.13 -3.53 -9.98
CA ASN A 9 3.85 -4.40 -10.92
C ASN A 9 2.89 -4.88 -12.02
N VAL A 10 3.35 -4.80 -13.28
CA VAL A 10 2.57 -5.20 -14.44
C VAL A 10 3.42 -6.13 -15.30
N THR A 11 2.86 -7.26 -15.72
CA THR A 11 3.53 -8.14 -16.67
C THR A 11 3.49 -7.52 -18.07
N LEU A 12 4.28 -8.04 -19.01
CA LEU A 12 4.33 -7.49 -20.37
C LEU A 12 3.00 -7.57 -21.10
N ASP A 13 2.14 -8.52 -20.73
CA ASP A 13 0.79 -8.66 -21.31
C ASP A 13 -0.28 -7.87 -20.56
N GLY A 14 0.12 -7.02 -19.60
CA GLY A 14 -0.78 -6.13 -18.87
C GLY A 14 -1.42 -6.72 -17.62
N CYS A 15 -1.00 -7.92 -17.19
CA CYS A 15 -1.55 -8.54 -15.99
C CYS A 15 -0.99 -7.88 -14.72
N ILE A 16 -1.87 -7.53 -13.78
CA ILE A 16 -1.48 -6.92 -12.50
C ILE A 16 -1.67 -7.87 -11.31
N ASP A 17 -2.09 -9.11 -11.56
CA ASP A 17 -2.23 -10.10 -10.49
C ASP A 17 -0.85 -10.41 -9.89
N HIS A 18 -0.71 -10.23 -8.57
CA HIS A 18 0.57 -10.41 -7.88
C HIS A 18 1.14 -11.83 -8.03
N ARG A 19 0.28 -12.83 -8.29
CA ARG A 19 0.69 -14.22 -8.48
C ARG A 19 1.39 -14.46 -9.81
N GLU A 20 1.19 -13.58 -10.79
CA GLU A 20 1.79 -13.68 -12.12
C GLU A 20 3.09 -12.89 -12.23
N GLY A 21 3.40 -12.03 -11.25
CA GLY A 21 4.61 -11.24 -11.24
C GLY A 21 5.78 -11.98 -10.61
N ILE A 22 6.99 -11.65 -11.07
CA ILE A 22 8.23 -12.13 -10.47
C ILE A 22 8.92 -10.94 -9.83
N ALA A 23 9.04 -10.96 -8.50
CA ALA A 23 9.70 -9.88 -7.76
C ALA A 23 11.07 -10.39 -7.27
N ASP A 24 12.14 -9.76 -7.73
CA ASP A 24 13.50 -10.04 -7.30
C ASP A 24 13.94 -9.05 -6.21
N ASP A 25 15.17 -9.20 -5.71
CA ASP A 25 15.71 -8.34 -4.66
C ASP A 25 15.77 -6.87 -5.10
N GLU A 26 16.08 -6.61 -6.36
CA GLU A 26 16.14 -5.25 -6.91
C GLU A 26 14.74 -4.62 -6.91
N THR A 27 13.70 -5.36 -7.29
CA THR A 27 12.33 -4.90 -7.25
C THR A 27 11.90 -4.57 -5.82
N HIS A 28 12.20 -5.44 -4.87
CA HIS A 28 11.89 -5.19 -3.47
C HIS A 28 12.63 -3.98 -2.92
N ALA A 29 13.90 -3.78 -3.28
CA ALA A 29 14.67 -2.62 -2.85
C ALA A 29 14.09 -1.32 -3.42
N TYR A 30 13.62 -1.34 -4.66
CA TYR A 30 12.98 -0.19 -5.29
C TYR A 30 11.69 0.20 -4.56
N PHE A 31 10.82 -0.77 -4.27
CA PHE A 31 9.57 -0.50 -3.56
C PHE A 31 9.79 -0.08 -2.11
N THR A 32 10.80 -0.63 -1.45
CA THR A 32 11.19 -0.20 -0.10
C THR A 32 11.60 1.28 -0.11
N ARG A 33 12.35 1.70 -1.11
CA ARG A 33 12.76 3.10 -1.24
C ARG A 33 11.56 4.02 -1.50
N LEU A 34 10.64 3.61 -2.39
CA LEU A 34 9.40 4.37 -2.61
C LEU A 34 8.60 4.52 -1.33
N MET A 35 8.50 3.46 -0.55
CA MET A 35 7.80 3.48 0.72
C MET A 35 8.48 4.40 1.73
N ASP A 36 9.81 4.35 1.81
CA ASP A 36 10.57 5.22 2.73
C ASP A 36 10.37 6.70 2.39
N GLU A 37 10.28 7.04 1.12
CA GLU A 37 10.08 8.41 0.65
C GLU A 37 8.65 8.89 0.82
N SER A 38 7.71 7.98 1.07
CA SER A 38 6.29 8.29 1.26
C SER A 38 5.95 8.40 2.75
N GLY A 39 4.92 9.17 3.07
CA GLY A 39 4.46 9.33 4.45
C GLY A 39 3.42 8.29 4.88
N ALA A 40 2.73 7.66 3.92
CA ALA A 40 1.68 6.69 4.21
C ALA A 40 1.44 5.77 3.01
N MET A 41 0.84 4.61 3.30
CA MET A 41 0.37 3.67 2.29
C MET A 41 -1.16 3.77 2.20
N LEU A 42 -1.71 3.62 1.01
CA LEU A 42 -3.15 3.61 0.79
C LEU A 42 -3.54 2.36 0.00
N TRP A 43 -4.48 1.59 0.54
CA TRP A 43 -4.92 0.33 -0.07
C TRP A 43 -6.45 0.19 0.00
N GLY A 44 -6.98 -0.62 -0.91
CA GLY A 44 -8.31 -1.17 -0.74
C GLY A 44 -8.27 -2.38 0.20
N ARG A 45 -9.46 -2.86 0.62
CA ARG A 45 -9.58 -3.96 1.58
C ARG A 45 -8.86 -5.24 1.12
N VAL A 46 -9.02 -5.62 -0.14
CA VAL A 46 -8.45 -6.89 -0.65
C VAL A 46 -6.92 -6.83 -0.61
N THR A 47 -6.33 -5.73 -1.03
CA THR A 47 -4.87 -5.56 -0.96
C THR A 47 -4.38 -5.57 0.48
N TYR A 48 -5.09 -4.90 1.39
CA TYR A 48 -4.75 -4.92 2.80
C TYR A 48 -4.75 -6.33 3.36
N GLU A 49 -5.80 -7.12 3.08
CA GLU A 49 -5.90 -8.49 3.57
C GLU A 49 -4.81 -9.39 3.01
N MET A 50 -4.45 -9.20 1.76
CA MET A 50 -3.33 -9.92 1.14
C MET A 50 -2.01 -9.60 1.85
N MET A 51 -1.75 -8.33 2.10
CA MET A 51 -0.53 -7.89 2.79
C MET A 51 -0.52 -8.33 4.25
N GLU A 52 -1.65 -8.20 4.94
CA GLU A 52 -1.81 -8.60 6.34
C GLU A 52 -1.56 -10.08 6.55
N SER A 53 -1.90 -10.93 5.59
CA SER A 53 -1.77 -12.37 5.72
C SER A 53 -0.32 -12.87 5.69
N TYR A 54 0.62 -12.06 5.19
CA TYR A 54 2.00 -12.51 4.98
C TYR A 54 3.05 -11.64 5.69
N TRP A 55 3.00 -10.32 5.47
CA TRP A 55 4.10 -9.44 5.88
C TRP A 55 4.30 -9.32 7.38
N PRO A 56 3.26 -9.30 8.24
CA PRO A 56 3.49 -9.27 9.69
C PRO A 56 4.28 -10.47 10.20
N ALA A 57 4.07 -11.66 9.65
CA ALA A 57 4.83 -12.85 10.02
C ALA A 57 6.30 -12.73 9.61
N VAL A 58 6.59 -12.16 8.44
CA VAL A 58 7.96 -11.91 7.99
C VAL A 58 8.63 -10.90 8.91
N ALA A 59 7.94 -9.82 9.30
CA ALA A 59 8.49 -8.79 10.18
C ALA A 59 8.83 -9.35 11.56
N ARG A 60 8.02 -10.28 12.08
CA ARG A 60 8.27 -10.92 13.38
C ARG A 60 9.35 -12.00 13.33
N GLY A 61 9.77 -12.42 12.12
CA GLY A 61 10.71 -13.52 11.95
C GLY A 61 10.08 -14.91 11.97
N ASP A 62 8.74 -15.01 11.92
CA ASP A 62 8.01 -16.29 11.90
C ASP A 62 8.13 -16.98 10.54
N GLU A 63 8.39 -16.23 9.49
CA GLU A 63 8.59 -16.73 8.14
C GLU A 63 10.02 -16.44 7.70
N GLU A 64 10.70 -17.43 7.09
CA GLU A 64 12.00 -17.20 6.49
C GLU A 64 11.85 -16.39 5.19
N ALA A 65 12.72 -15.39 5.02
CA ALA A 65 12.69 -14.56 3.84
C ALA A 65 14.07 -13.93 3.58
N PRO A 66 14.38 -13.61 2.31
CA PRO A 66 15.61 -12.88 2.00
C PRO A 66 15.67 -11.53 2.75
N ALA A 67 16.89 -11.03 2.95
CA ALA A 67 17.10 -9.79 3.71
C ALA A 67 16.31 -8.60 3.15
N ALA A 68 16.21 -8.48 1.82
CA ALA A 68 15.45 -7.39 1.18
C ALA A 68 13.96 -7.45 1.53
N MET A 69 13.37 -8.65 1.57
CA MET A 69 11.97 -8.83 1.94
C MET A 69 11.74 -8.56 3.41
N ARG A 70 12.68 -8.96 4.26
CA ARG A 70 12.59 -8.71 5.71
C ARG A 70 12.67 -7.22 6.01
N ASP A 71 13.55 -6.50 5.34
CA ASP A 71 13.68 -5.04 5.47
C ASP A 71 12.37 -4.34 5.07
N TRP A 72 11.80 -4.74 3.94
CA TRP A 72 10.48 -4.25 3.50
C TRP A 72 9.40 -4.51 4.56
N ALA A 73 9.35 -5.73 5.11
CA ALA A 73 8.33 -6.12 6.08
C ALA A 73 8.40 -5.28 7.36
N VAL A 74 9.60 -5.05 7.87
CA VAL A 74 9.80 -4.26 9.10
C VAL A 74 9.40 -2.80 8.87
N LYS A 75 9.80 -2.22 7.76
CA LYS A 75 9.46 -0.84 7.42
C LYS A 75 7.96 -0.68 7.16
N LEU A 76 7.36 -1.65 6.47
CA LEU A 76 5.93 -1.63 6.19
C LEU A 76 5.10 -1.71 7.47
N GLU A 77 5.52 -2.50 8.46
CA GLU A 77 4.82 -2.59 9.72
C GLU A 77 4.76 -1.26 10.45
N ALA A 78 5.84 -0.50 10.43
CA ALA A 78 5.93 0.80 11.07
C ALA A 78 5.22 1.92 10.29
N LYS A 79 5.05 1.78 8.97
CA LYS A 79 4.47 2.83 8.12
C LYS A 79 2.97 2.96 8.35
N PRO A 80 2.43 4.19 8.45
CA PRO A 80 0.98 4.36 8.50
C PRO A 80 0.31 3.77 7.26
N LYS A 81 -0.72 2.96 7.48
CA LYS A 81 -1.48 2.27 6.43
C LYS A 81 -2.93 2.73 6.51
N TYR A 82 -3.46 3.21 5.40
CA TYR A 82 -4.85 3.66 5.31
C TYR A 82 -5.60 2.75 4.37
N VAL A 83 -6.80 2.33 4.77
CA VAL A 83 -7.58 1.33 4.05
C VAL A 83 -8.97 1.88 3.73
N VAL A 84 -9.32 1.85 2.45
CA VAL A 84 -10.67 2.18 2.00
C VAL A 84 -11.49 0.90 1.99
N SER A 85 -12.59 0.87 2.74
CA SER A 85 -13.50 -0.27 2.78
C SER A 85 -14.89 0.20 3.20
N SER A 86 -15.92 -0.32 2.51
CA SER A 86 -17.32 -0.11 2.89
C SER A 86 -17.86 -1.21 3.77
N THR A 87 -17.15 -2.33 3.89
CA THR A 87 -17.64 -3.54 4.60
C THR A 87 -16.84 -3.86 5.86
N ARG A 88 -15.52 -3.75 5.81
CA ARG A 88 -14.64 -4.03 6.95
C ARG A 88 -14.24 -2.71 7.61
N ARG A 89 -14.29 -2.65 8.95
CA ARG A 89 -13.98 -1.44 9.73
C ARG A 89 -12.87 -1.65 10.74
N ASP A 90 -12.44 -2.89 10.96
CA ASP A 90 -11.39 -3.22 11.92
C ASP A 90 -10.14 -3.68 11.18
N PHE A 91 -9.03 -3.00 11.41
CA PHE A 91 -7.76 -3.26 10.76
C PHE A 91 -6.67 -3.37 11.85
N PRO A 92 -6.46 -4.58 12.39
CA PRO A 92 -5.60 -4.77 13.57
C PRO A 92 -4.11 -4.70 13.30
N TRP A 93 -3.66 -4.73 12.05
CA TRP A 93 -2.24 -4.61 11.74
C TRP A 93 -1.71 -3.28 12.24
N THR A 94 -0.49 -3.27 12.80
CA THR A 94 0.13 -2.10 13.41
C THR A 94 0.01 -0.86 12.51
N ASN A 95 -0.43 0.25 13.09
CA ASN A 95 -0.54 1.54 12.43
C ASN A 95 -1.45 1.53 11.19
N SER A 96 -2.56 0.79 11.28
CA SER A 96 -3.59 0.74 10.25
C SER A 96 -4.77 1.63 10.62
N HIS A 97 -5.31 2.36 9.63
CA HIS A 97 -6.40 3.29 9.82
C HIS A 97 -7.45 3.10 8.74
N HIS A 98 -8.73 3.21 9.11
CA HIS A 98 -9.83 3.07 8.18
C HIS A 98 -10.23 4.43 7.61
N ILE A 99 -10.36 4.51 6.29
CA ILE A 99 -10.97 5.66 5.63
C ILE A 99 -12.44 5.34 5.42
N ALA A 100 -13.30 5.99 6.20
CA ALA A 100 -14.75 5.81 6.14
C ALA A 100 -15.41 7.02 5.46
N GLY A 101 -16.67 6.82 5.02
CA GLY A 101 -17.46 7.91 4.44
C GLY A 101 -17.11 8.18 2.99
N ASP A 102 -17.21 9.46 2.60
CA ASP A 102 -16.97 9.87 1.23
C ASP A 102 -15.51 9.68 0.83
N LEU A 103 -15.30 8.96 -0.27
CA LEU A 103 -13.96 8.59 -0.74
C LEU A 103 -13.13 9.84 -1.10
N ARG A 104 -13.72 10.78 -1.83
CA ARG A 104 -13.01 12.00 -2.23
C ARG A 104 -12.55 12.80 -1.00
N THR A 105 -13.43 13.00 -0.05
CA THR A 105 -13.14 13.77 1.16
C THR A 105 -12.06 13.08 2.01
N GLY A 106 -12.19 11.76 2.21
CA GLY A 106 -11.26 10.99 3.02
C GLY A 106 -9.86 10.97 2.45
N VAL A 107 -9.73 10.74 1.15
CA VAL A 107 -8.43 10.69 0.48
C VAL A 107 -7.81 12.08 0.38
N GLN A 108 -8.62 13.11 0.12
CA GLN A 108 -8.10 14.47 0.08
C GLN A 108 -7.53 14.89 1.44
N LYS A 109 -8.23 14.55 2.53
CA LYS A 109 -7.72 14.81 3.89
C LYS A 109 -6.40 14.10 4.14
N LEU A 110 -6.26 12.86 3.68
CA LEU A 110 -5.03 12.10 3.82
C LEU A 110 -3.89 12.79 3.06
N LYS A 111 -4.12 13.21 1.82
CA LYS A 111 -3.14 13.94 1.03
C LYS A 111 -2.71 15.23 1.73
N ASP A 112 -3.67 16.00 2.23
CA ASP A 112 -3.39 17.26 2.91
C ASP A 112 -2.57 17.06 4.20
N ALA A 113 -2.80 15.95 4.90
CA ALA A 113 -2.12 15.65 6.17
C ALA A 113 -0.77 14.95 5.98
N THR A 114 -0.40 14.58 4.76
CA THR A 114 0.80 13.77 4.48
C THR A 114 1.71 14.48 3.48
N PRO A 115 2.51 15.47 3.91
CA PRO A 115 3.36 16.25 3.00
C PRO A 115 4.37 15.39 2.23
N ALA A 116 4.84 14.29 2.82
CA ALA A 116 5.79 13.38 2.17
C ALA A 116 5.17 12.58 1.03
N GLY A 117 3.84 12.59 0.91
CA GLY A 117 3.11 11.89 -0.14
C GLY A 117 2.55 10.55 0.32
N VAL A 118 1.62 10.02 -0.47
CA VAL A 118 0.92 8.76 -0.22
C VAL A 118 1.19 7.80 -1.36
N LEU A 119 1.53 6.56 -1.03
CA LEU A 119 1.77 5.51 -2.02
C LEU A 119 0.55 4.61 -2.12
N LEU A 120 -0.07 4.58 -3.30
CA LEU A 120 -1.27 3.78 -3.59
C LEU A 120 -0.86 2.47 -4.26
N GLY A 121 -1.32 1.35 -3.72
CA GLY A 121 -0.96 0.03 -4.22
C GLY A 121 -2.12 -0.85 -4.67
N SER A 122 -3.32 -0.30 -4.87
CA SER A 122 -4.52 -1.08 -5.23
C SER A 122 -5.07 -0.67 -6.58
N GLY A 123 -5.17 -1.61 -7.53
CA GLY A 123 -5.61 -1.32 -8.88
C GLY A 123 -7.07 -0.85 -8.99
N LYS A 124 -7.99 -1.53 -8.31
CA LYS A 124 -9.41 -1.12 -8.34
C LYS A 124 -9.61 0.23 -7.68
N LEU A 125 -8.96 0.47 -6.57
CA LEU A 125 -9.02 1.76 -5.89
C LEU A 125 -8.41 2.86 -6.76
N ALA A 126 -7.30 2.56 -7.46
CA ALA A 126 -6.67 3.51 -8.37
C ALA A 126 -7.65 3.96 -9.46
N THR A 127 -8.44 3.03 -10.03
CA THR A 127 -9.44 3.37 -11.04
C THR A 127 -10.46 4.38 -10.49
N GLU A 128 -10.95 4.17 -9.29
CA GLU A 128 -11.91 5.09 -8.68
C GLU A 128 -11.28 6.46 -8.36
N LEU A 129 -10.05 6.47 -7.85
CA LEU A 129 -9.37 7.70 -7.51
C LEU A 129 -8.94 8.49 -8.74
N ASP A 130 -8.59 7.81 -9.84
CA ASP A 130 -8.32 8.47 -11.11
C ASP A 130 -9.58 9.15 -11.65
N ARG A 131 -10.73 8.48 -11.55
CA ARG A 131 -12.01 9.06 -11.94
C ARG A 131 -12.34 10.32 -11.15
N LEU A 132 -11.91 10.40 -9.90
CA LEU A 132 -12.09 11.56 -9.02
C LEU A 132 -10.97 12.60 -9.16
N ASP A 133 -10.02 12.37 -10.06
CA ASP A 133 -8.86 13.25 -10.31
C ASP A 133 -8.00 13.45 -9.07
N LEU A 134 -7.81 12.41 -8.28
CA LEU A 134 -7.03 12.47 -7.04
C LEU A 134 -5.61 11.91 -7.18
N ILE A 135 -5.32 11.13 -8.23
CA ILE A 135 -3.98 10.59 -8.48
C ILE A 135 -3.14 11.66 -9.19
N ASP A 136 -1.96 11.90 -8.67
CA ASP A 136 -1.00 12.86 -9.21
C ASP A 136 0.09 12.17 -10.12
#